data_6215967bff5b499f4f900c4a86e5a602
#
_entry.id   6215967bff5b499f4f900c4a86e5a602
#
_cell.length_a   1.000
_cell.length_b   1.000
_cell.length_c   1.000
_cell.angle_alpha   90.00
_cell.angle_beta   90.00
_cell.angle_gamma   90.00
#
_symmetry.space_group_name_H-M   'P 1'
#
loop_
_entity.id
_entity.type
_entity.pdbx_description
1 polymer ?
#
loop_
_entity_poly.entity_id
_entity_poly.type
_entity_poly.pdbx_seq_one_letter_code
_entity_poly.pdbx_strand_id
1 'polypeptide(L)'
;VILNTPSYEGSLSYRRLSIVDYDAPVLGEISGTPISTLEVDVTHYCACAKCCGSNADGITASGKQAARGMVAMSSYYPFGTQIMINGTMYTVEDRGGSGIENDIHRVDIFVPDHNEALRLGRYKTTATIYRIGR
;
A
#
# COMPACT_ATOMS: atom_id res chain seq x y z
N VAL A 1 0.76 -8.46 -16.76
CA VAL A 1 1.01 -8.80 -16.36
C VAL A 1 1.21 -9.47 -15.99
N ILE A 2 1.18 -9.65 -15.65
CA ILE A 2 1.48 -10.23 -15.07
C ILE A 2 1.95 -10.94 -14.71
N LEU A 3 2.29 -10.89 -14.48
CA LEU A 3 3.00 -11.60 -13.90
C LEU A 3 3.52 -12.19 -13.53
N ASN A 4 3.78 -12.05 -13.53
CA ASN A 4 4.53 -12.76 -13.10
C ASN A 4 4.62 -13.31 -12.46
N THR A 5 4.45 -12.95 -12.40
CA THR A 5 4.83 -13.67 -11.81
C THR A 5 5.01 -14.21 -11.49
N PRO A 6 5.05 -14.17 -11.62
CA PRO A 6 5.47 -14.93 -11.41
C PRO A 6 5.54 -15.47 -11.14
N SER A 7 5.36 -15.04 -11.20
CA SER A 7 5.69 -15.86 -11.13
C SER A 7 5.38 -16.49 -10.79
N TYR A 8 5.00 -16.55 -10.90
CA TYR A 8 5.08 -17.59 -10.83
C TYR A 8 4.78 -18.12 -10.82
N GLU A 9 4.48 -17.60 -10.93
CA GLU A 9 4.51 -18.41 -11.12
C GLU A 9 4.26 -18.75 -11.15
N GLY A 10 3.74 -18.35 -11.14
CA GLY A 10 3.92 -18.86 -11.42
C GLY A 10 3.28 -19.01 -11.08
N SER A 11 2.86 -18.77 -11.22
CA SER A 11 2.82 -19.37 -11.12
C SER A 11 2.31 -19.59 -10.63
N LEU A 12 1.86 -19.48 -10.55
CA LEU A 12 1.84 -20.18 -10.30
C LEU A 12 1.64 -20.36 -10.01
N SER A 13 1.27 -19.70 -10.09
CA SER A 13 1.44 -20.27 -10.06
C SER A 13 1.38 -20.44 -9.71
N TYR A 14 1.24 -20.24 -9.52
CA TYR A 14 1.60 -20.82 -9.18
C TYR A 14 1.41 -21.04 -8.63
N ARG A 15 1.29 -20.37 -8.59
CA ARG A 15 1.44 -20.96 -8.18
C ARG A 15 1.59 -21.12 -7.62
N ARG A 16 1.44 -20.64 -7.52
CA ARG A 16 1.65 -21.09 -7.07
C ARG A 16 2.07 -21.02 -6.54
N LEU A 17 1.55 -20.76 -6.23
CA LEU A 17 2.03 -21.00 -5.76
C LEU A 17 2.25 -21.03 -5.19
N SER A 18 2.17 -20.33 -5.06
CA SER A 18 2.58 -20.57 -4.70
C SER A 18 2.53 -20.58 -4.11
N ILE A 19 2.46 -20.36 -3.90
CA ILE A 19 2.63 -20.64 -3.38
C ILE A 19 2.46 -21.07 -2.73
N VAL A 20 2.15 -20.82 -2.75
CA VAL A 20 2.16 -21.44 -2.23
C VAL A 20 2.05 -22.00 -1.60
N ASP A 21 1.90 -22.12 -1.37
CA ASP A 21 1.84 -22.68 -0.78
C ASP A 21 1.72 -22.78 -0.14
N TYR A 22 1.52 -22.61 0.06
CA TYR A 22 1.41 -22.72 0.54
C TYR A 22 0.94 -22.63 1.39
N ASP A 23 0.90 -22.72 1.76
CA ASP A 23 0.41 -22.47 2.48
C ASP A 23 0.01 -21.95 3.25
N ALA A 24 -0.04 -21.70 3.70
CA ALA A 24 -0.31 -21.14 4.40
C ALA A 24 -0.80 -20.52 5.04
N PRO A 25 -1.02 -20.16 5.63
CA PRO A 25 -1.79 -19.43 6.21
C PRO A 25 -1.71 -18.66 6.77
N VAL A 26 -1.86 -18.40 7.13
CA VAL A 26 -1.71 -17.61 7.48
C VAL A 26 -2.49 -16.82 8.08
N LEU A 27 -2.29 -16.39 8.83
CA LEU A 27 -2.87 -15.62 9.48
C LEU A 27 -3.35 -14.59 8.84
N GLY A 28 -4.11 -14.10 9.14
CA GLY A 28 -4.74 -13.14 8.53
C GLY A 28 -4.77 -13.49 7.16
N GLU A 29 -5.43 -14.34 6.74
CA GLU A 29 -5.43 -14.68 5.53
C GLU A 29 -5.48 -13.70 4.51
N ILE A 30 -4.65 -13.69 3.52
CA ILE A 30 -4.70 -12.82 2.39
C ILE A 30 -5.59 -13.44 1.40
N SER A 31 -6.72 -12.80 1.15
CA SER A 31 -7.66 -13.32 0.18
C SER A 31 -7.28 -12.82 -1.20
N GLY A 32 -7.42 -13.64 -2.18
CA GLY A 32 -7.17 -13.30 -3.56
C GLY A 32 -5.78 -13.64 -4.04
N THR A 33 -5.59 -13.51 -5.32
CA THR A 33 -4.33 -13.81 -5.99
C THR A 33 -3.58 -12.51 -6.26
N PRO A 34 -2.27 -12.49 -6.06
CA PRO A 34 -1.50 -11.29 -6.40
C PRO A 34 -1.66 -10.93 -7.87
N ILE A 35 -1.79 -9.63 -8.14
CA ILE A 35 -1.93 -9.13 -9.50
C ILE A 35 -0.57 -8.78 -10.07
N SER A 36 0.25 -8.06 -9.31
CA SER A 36 1.56 -7.62 -9.78
C SER A 36 2.42 -7.20 -8.60
N THR A 37 3.71 -7.03 -8.86
CA THR A 37 4.65 -6.48 -7.88
C THR A 37 5.23 -5.20 -8.44
N LEU A 38 5.68 -4.31 -7.55
CA LEU A 38 6.39 -3.11 -7.96
C LEU A 38 7.33 -2.66 -6.86
N GLU A 39 8.36 -1.93 -7.27
CA GLU A 39 9.27 -1.32 -6.32
C GLU A 39 8.59 -0.09 -5.77
N VAL A 40 8.64 0.13 -4.48
CA VAL A 40 8.01 1.30 -3.86
C VAL A 40 8.98 2.03 -2.96
N ASP A 41 8.77 3.34 -2.88
CA ASP A 41 9.49 4.24 -2.00
C ASP A 41 8.50 4.61 -0.90
N VAL A 42 8.72 4.09 0.30
CA VAL A 42 7.77 4.18 1.40
C VAL A 42 8.12 5.34 2.31
N THR A 43 7.12 6.17 2.59
CA THR A 43 7.23 7.24 3.58
C THR A 43 6.04 7.11 4.53
N HIS A 44 6.00 7.95 5.56
CA HIS A 44 4.96 7.89 6.58
C HIS A 44 4.44 9.27 6.89
N TYR A 45 3.14 9.39 7.16
CA TYR A 45 2.52 10.67 7.51
C TYR A 45 1.46 10.48 8.58
N CYS A 46 1.14 11.56 9.30
CA CYS A 46 0.04 11.58 10.25
C CYS A 46 -0.97 12.66 9.84
N ALA A 47 -2.11 12.71 10.50
CA ALA A 47 -3.16 13.67 10.16
C ALA A 47 -2.98 15.00 10.91
N CYS A 48 -1.74 15.51 10.97
CA CYS A 48 -1.46 16.77 11.64
C CYS A 48 -1.05 17.83 10.61
N ALA A 49 -1.06 19.09 11.03
CA ALA A 49 -0.70 20.18 10.13
C ALA A 49 0.71 20.07 9.58
N LYS A 50 1.64 19.49 10.35
CA LYS A 50 3.02 19.31 9.88
C LYS A 50 3.13 18.33 8.72
N CYS A 51 2.27 17.32 8.70
CA CYS A 51 2.26 16.33 7.62
C CYS A 51 1.32 16.73 6.48
N CYS A 52 0.17 17.32 6.81
CA CYS A 52 -0.91 17.53 5.85
C CYS A 52 -1.24 18.99 5.58
N GLY A 53 -0.54 19.92 6.21
CA GLY A 53 -0.77 21.35 6.02
C GLY A 53 -1.89 21.90 6.89
N SER A 54 -2.23 23.16 6.69
CA SER A 54 -3.15 23.90 7.56
C SER A 54 -4.59 23.40 7.46
N ASN A 55 -4.93 22.63 6.43
CA ASN A 55 -6.28 22.12 6.25
C ASN A 55 -6.43 20.65 6.71
N ALA A 56 -5.51 20.18 7.54
CA ALA A 56 -5.56 18.81 8.03
C ALA A 56 -6.80 18.61 8.91
N ASP A 57 -7.66 17.68 8.54
CA ASP A 57 -8.90 17.41 9.26
C ASP A 57 -9.05 15.95 9.65
N GLY A 58 -8.06 15.12 9.35
CA GLY A 58 -8.11 13.69 9.67
C GLY A 58 -8.96 12.87 8.71
N ILE A 59 -9.50 13.50 7.66
CA ILE A 59 -10.33 12.80 6.67
C ILE A 59 -9.50 12.57 5.42
N THR A 60 -9.48 11.35 4.94
CA THR A 60 -8.73 10.99 3.73
C THR A 60 -9.43 11.53 2.49
N ALA A 61 -8.72 11.53 1.38
CA ALA A 61 -9.28 11.99 0.10
C ALA A 61 -10.48 11.15 -0.33
N SER A 62 -10.57 9.88 0.12
CA SER A 62 -11.72 9.04 -0.18
C SER A 62 -12.91 9.31 0.74
N GLY A 63 -12.77 10.20 1.73
CA GLY A 63 -13.84 10.58 2.63
C GLY A 63 -13.90 9.78 3.93
N LYS A 64 -12.88 8.97 4.22
CA LYS A 64 -12.86 8.15 5.43
C LYS A 64 -12.01 8.78 6.51
N GLN A 65 -12.31 8.45 7.76
CA GLN A 65 -11.46 8.82 8.87
C GLN A 65 -10.12 8.10 8.70
N ALA A 66 -9.02 8.84 8.72
CA ALA A 66 -7.70 8.25 8.57
C ALA A 66 -7.44 7.25 9.70
N ALA A 67 -6.92 6.09 9.35
CA ALA A 67 -6.64 5.01 10.30
C ALA A 67 -5.50 4.16 9.81
N ARG A 68 -4.92 3.38 10.70
CA ARG A 68 -3.86 2.44 10.32
C ARG A 68 -4.38 1.49 9.24
N GLY A 69 -3.51 1.15 8.30
CA GLY A 69 -3.89 0.33 7.16
C GLY A 69 -4.23 1.14 5.92
N MET A 70 -4.28 2.46 6.03
CA MET A 70 -4.55 3.34 4.91
C MET A 70 -3.26 3.97 4.41
N VAL A 71 -3.15 4.15 3.09
CA VAL A 71 -1.99 4.78 2.48
C VAL A 71 -2.45 5.81 1.45
N ALA A 72 -1.57 6.79 1.20
CA ALA A 72 -1.73 7.75 0.13
C ALA A 72 -0.86 7.31 -1.04
N MET A 73 -1.44 7.29 -2.22
CA MET A 73 -0.74 6.97 -3.46
C MET A 73 -1.27 7.87 -4.58
N SER A 74 -0.60 7.81 -5.72
CA SER A 74 -1.03 8.50 -6.93
C SER A 74 -2.45 8.06 -7.33
N SER A 75 -3.18 8.97 -7.95
CA SER A 75 -4.51 8.66 -8.49
C SER A 75 -4.46 7.62 -9.62
N TYR A 76 -3.27 7.26 -10.08
CA TYR A 76 -3.09 6.12 -10.97
C TYR A 76 -3.69 4.86 -10.32
N TYR A 77 -3.65 4.76 -8.98
CA TYR A 77 -4.26 3.65 -8.26
C TYR A 77 -5.59 4.12 -7.66
N PRO A 78 -6.73 3.55 -8.08
CA PRO A 78 -8.04 3.95 -7.54
C PRO A 78 -8.14 3.67 -6.04
N PHE A 79 -9.01 4.40 -5.36
CA PHE A 79 -9.30 4.09 -3.95
C PHE A 79 -9.78 2.66 -3.83
N GLY A 80 -9.37 2.01 -2.77
CA GLY A 80 -9.70 0.60 -2.54
C GLY A 80 -8.64 -0.37 -3.05
N THR A 81 -7.65 0.12 -3.81
CA THR A 81 -6.52 -0.70 -4.25
C THR A 81 -5.84 -1.28 -3.02
N GLN A 82 -5.56 -2.58 -3.03
CA GLN A 82 -4.92 -3.27 -1.91
C GLN A 82 -3.50 -3.62 -2.25
N ILE A 83 -2.59 -3.17 -1.40
CA ILE A 83 -1.15 -3.35 -1.61
C ILE A 83 -0.53 -3.92 -0.34
N MET A 84 0.27 -4.97 -0.53
CA MET A 84 0.99 -5.63 0.56
C MET A 84 2.40 -5.10 0.62
N ILE A 85 2.81 -4.62 1.79
CA ILE A 85 4.16 -4.12 2.01
C ILE A 85 4.69 -4.75 3.28
N ASN A 86 5.80 -5.46 3.18
CA ASN A 86 6.45 -6.10 4.33
C ASN A 86 5.48 -6.91 5.19
N GLY A 87 4.63 -7.69 4.54
CA GLY A 87 3.71 -8.59 5.25
C GLY A 87 2.44 -7.95 5.76
N THR A 88 2.22 -6.65 5.54
CA THR A 88 1.01 -5.96 5.97
C THR A 88 0.23 -5.50 4.75
N MET A 89 -1.08 -5.74 4.77
CA MET A 89 -1.97 -5.30 3.69
C MET A 89 -2.46 -3.89 3.98
N TYR A 90 -2.31 -3.01 3.00
CA TYR A 90 -2.78 -1.62 3.07
C TYR A 90 -3.81 -1.37 1.99
N THR A 91 -4.65 -0.36 2.21
CA THR A 91 -5.66 0.06 1.23
C THR A 91 -5.40 1.52 0.85
N VAL A 92 -5.43 1.81 -0.43
CA VAL A 92 -5.28 3.18 -0.92
C VAL A 92 -6.57 3.93 -0.65
N GLU A 93 -6.51 4.92 0.25
CA GLU A 93 -7.68 5.73 0.61
C GLU A 93 -7.36 7.21 0.59
N ASP A 94 -6.13 7.57 0.28
CA ASP A 94 -5.73 8.97 0.34
C ASP A 94 -4.91 9.36 -0.88
N ARG A 95 -4.68 10.66 -1.01
CA ARG A 95 -3.84 11.23 -2.05
C ARG A 95 -2.83 12.15 -1.38
N GLY A 96 -1.68 12.30 -2.00
CA GLY A 96 -0.65 13.19 -1.47
C GLY A 96 -0.47 14.40 -2.37
N GLY A 97 0.58 15.17 -2.09
CA GLY A 97 0.96 16.29 -2.94
C GLY A 97 1.57 15.81 -4.26
N SER A 98 2.12 16.75 -5.03
CA SER A 98 2.65 16.46 -6.35
C SER A 98 3.75 15.41 -6.34
N GLY A 99 4.53 15.33 -5.27
CA GLY A 99 5.59 14.33 -5.17
C GLY A 99 5.07 12.90 -5.09
N ILE A 100 3.85 12.72 -4.60
CA ILE A 100 3.19 11.42 -4.56
C ILE A 100 2.34 11.22 -5.80
N GLU A 101 1.60 12.25 -6.19
CA GLU A 101 0.72 12.14 -7.34
C GLU A 101 1.47 11.81 -8.63
N ASN A 102 2.64 12.39 -8.80
CA ASN A 102 3.42 12.21 -10.02
C ASN A 102 4.41 11.05 -9.98
N ASP A 103 4.36 10.24 -8.93
CA ASP A 103 5.26 9.11 -8.78
C ASP A 103 4.46 7.87 -8.36
N ILE A 104 4.17 7.01 -9.32
CA ILE A 104 3.35 5.81 -9.06
C ILE A 104 4.06 4.80 -8.15
N HIS A 105 5.34 5.00 -7.86
CA HIS A 105 6.09 4.12 -6.97
C HIS A 105 6.13 4.65 -5.53
N ARG A 106 5.54 5.81 -5.25
CA ARG A 106 5.57 6.40 -3.93
C ARG A 106 4.36 5.95 -3.12
N VAL A 107 4.60 5.46 -1.91
CA VAL A 107 3.54 5.06 -0.98
C VAL A 107 3.77 5.78 0.34
N ASP A 108 2.78 6.53 0.80
CA ASP A 108 2.88 7.27 2.05
C ASP A 108 1.91 6.62 3.04
N ILE A 109 2.47 5.95 4.05
CA ILE A 109 1.68 5.15 4.99
C ILE A 109 1.19 6.03 6.13
N PHE A 110 -0.12 5.99 6.41
CA PHE A 110 -0.67 6.73 7.53
C PHE A 110 -0.29 6.08 8.86
N VAL A 111 0.18 6.89 9.79
CA VAL A 111 0.34 6.49 11.19
C VAL A 111 -0.28 7.59 12.05
N PRO A 112 -0.89 7.25 13.19
CA PRO A 112 -1.62 8.26 13.97
C PRO A 112 -0.75 9.27 14.69
N ASP A 113 0.52 8.97 14.88
CA ASP A 113 1.41 9.84 15.67
C ASP A 113 2.51 10.44 14.81
N HIS A 114 2.69 11.78 14.90
CA HIS A 114 3.71 12.48 14.14
C HIS A 114 5.12 11.97 14.45
N ASN A 115 5.40 11.68 15.71
CA ASN A 115 6.72 11.18 16.09
C ASN A 115 6.97 9.78 15.56
N GLU A 116 5.93 8.97 15.47
CA GLU A 116 6.03 7.65 14.84
C GLU A 116 6.37 7.80 13.36
N ALA A 117 5.72 8.75 12.68
CA ALA A 117 6.00 9.00 11.27
C ALA A 117 7.47 9.38 11.06
N LEU A 118 8.00 10.25 11.92
CA LEU A 118 9.40 10.65 11.83
C LEU A 118 10.34 9.49 12.09
N ARG A 119 10.00 8.67 13.08
CA ARG A 119 10.84 7.55 13.48
C ARG A 119 10.90 6.45 12.43
N LEU A 120 9.80 6.18 11.76
CA LEU A 120 9.74 5.15 10.72
C LEU A 120 10.45 5.57 9.44
N GLY A 121 10.47 6.86 9.14
CA GLY A 121 11.29 7.42 8.08
C GLY A 121 10.90 7.00 6.67
N ARG A 122 11.89 6.76 5.86
CA ARG A 122 11.72 6.49 4.42
C ARG A 122 12.60 5.32 4.01
N TYR A 123 12.04 4.41 3.22
CA TYR A 123 12.81 3.27 2.73
C TYR A 123 12.22 2.75 1.43
N LYS A 124 12.98 1.93 0.72
CA LYS A 124 12.53 1.30 -0.52
C LYS A 124 12.34 -0.19 -0.29
N THR A 125 11.32 -0.75 -0.90
CA THR A 125 11.06 -2.18 -0.83
C THR A 125 10.22 -2.59 -2.03
N THR A 126 9.93 -3.88 -2.13
CA THR A 126 9.02 -4.40 -3.16
C THR A 126 7.65 -4.60 -2.52
N ALA A 127 6.62 -4.13 -3.20
CA ALA A 127 5.25 -4.30 -2.77
C ALA A 127 4.49 -5.19 -3.74
N THR A 128 3.40 -5.79 -3.28
CA THR A 128 2.57 -6.65 -4.11
C THR A 128 1.15 -6.11 -4.14
N ILE A 129 0.57 -5.96 -5.31
CA ILE A 129 -0.80 -5.50 -5.47
C ILE A 129 -1.72 -6.69 -5.58
N TYR A 130 -2.75 -6.72 -4.74
CA TYR A 130 -3.72 -7.81 -4.69
C TYR A 130 -5.07 -7.43 -5.28
N ARG A 131 -5.38 -6.15 -5.41
CA ARG A 131 -6.66 -5.70 -5.92
C ARG A 131 -6.53 -4.28 -6.42
N ILE A 132 -7.13 -3.98 -7.57
CA ILE A 132 -7.18 -2.63 -8.13
C ILE A 132 -8.58 -2.07 -7.91
N GLY A 133 -8.69 -1.04 -7.10
CA GLY A 133 -9.99 -0.44 -6.79
C GLY A 133 -10.81 -1.30 -5.84
N ARG A 134 -12.06 -0.90 -5.64
CA ARG A 134 -13.00 -1.63 -4.76
C ARG A 134 -13.78 -2.68 -5.50
#